data_e7a4058f596b3f06ce9cb18b46b5d1da
#
_entry.id   e7a4058f596b3f06ce9cb18b46b5d1da
#
_cell.length_a   1.000
_cell.length_b   1.000
_cell.length_c   1.000
_cell.angle_alpha   90.00
_cell.angle_beta   90.00
_cell.angle_gamma   90.00
#
_symmetry.space_group_name_H-M   'P 1'
#
loop_
_entity.id
_entity.type
_entity.pdbx_description
1 polymer ?
#
loop_
_entity_poly.entity_id
_entity_poly.type
_entity_poly.pdbx_seq_one_letter_code
_entity_poly.pdbx_strand_id
1 'polypeptide(L)' 'MEPNYLIMLDYCTGQIIKIKLTEEEKSKSETYEDFEDFMRTELEDKYEFRTSDVCFMTTENLDERTYNI' A
#
# COMPACT_ATOMS: atom_id res chain seq x y z
N MET A 1 -8.93 -9.15 -9.77
CA MET A 1 -8.65 -7.77 -10.17
C MET A 1 -7.44 -7.26 -9.40
N GLU A 2 -6.42 -6.82 -10.10
CA GLU A 2 -5.18 -6.39 -9.47
C GLU A 2 -5.24 -4.90 -9.12
N PRO A 3 -4.92 -4.54 -7.87
CA PRO A 3 -4.84 -3.12 -7.54
C PRO A 3 -3.60 -2.49 -8.20
N ASN A 4 -3.73 -1.22 -8.55
CA ASN A 4 -2.62 -0.46 -9.10
C ASN A 4 -1.93 0.38 -8.03
N TYR A 5 -2.65 0.72 -6.97
CA TYR A 5 -2.15 1.62 -5.92
C TYR A 5 -2.38 1.04 -4.55
N LEU A 6 -1.41 1.28 -3.68
CA LEU A 6 -1.51 0.97 -2.26
C LEU A 6 -1.39 2.30 -1.51
N ILE A 7 -2.39 2.62 -0.70
CA ILE A 7 -2.44 3.86 0.05
C ILE A 7 -2.45 3.50 1.54
N MET A 8 -1.56 4.10 2.31
CA MET A 8 -1.44 3.80 3.73
C MET A 8 -1.48 5.08 4.55
N LEU A 9 -2.05 4.95 5.75
CA LEU A 9 -2.04 6.00 6.76
C LEU A 9 -1.23 5.49 7.94
N ASP A 10 -0.12 6.16 8.25
CA ASP A 10 0.74 5.78 9.35
C ASP A 10 0.35 6.56 10.59
N TYR A 11 -0.21 5.86 11.58
CA TYR A 11 -0.71 6.48 12.81
C TYR A 11 0.41 7.06 13.66
N CYS A 12 1.58 6.48 13.59
CA CYS A 12 2.69 6.89 14.46
C CYS A 12 3.32 8.20 14.03
N THR A 13 3.31 8.46 12.71
CA THR A 13 3.97 9.64 12.15
C THR A 13 3.01 10.66 11.56
N GLY A 14 1.75 10.28 11.38
CA GLY A 14 0.78 11.11 10.66
C GLY A 14 1.07 11.21 9.17
N GLN A 15 1.76 10.24 8.62
CA GLN A 15 2.20 10.25 7.24
C GLN A 15 1.22 9.50 6.33
N ILE A 16 1.01 10.03 5.15
CA ILE A 16 0.27 9.35 4.09
C ILE A 16 1.29 8.78 3.12
N ILE A 17 1.21 7.48 2.89
CA ILE A 17 2.13 6.79 1.99
C ILE A 17 1.35 6.30 0.78
N LYS A 18 1.78 6.70 -0.41
CA LYS A 18 1.12 6.31 -1.66
C LYS A 18 2.13 5.57 -2.53
N ILE A 19 1.80 4.36 -2.92
CA ILE A 19 2.66 3.53 -3.75
C ILE A 19 1.90 3.13 -5.01
N LYS A 20 2.48 3.43 -6.16
CA LYS A 20 1.98 2.87 -7.41
C LYS A 20 2.74 1.57 -7.63
N LEU A 21 2.02 0.46 -7.60
CA LEU A 21 2.64 -0.86 -7.70
C LEU A 21 3.19 -1.08 -9.11
N THR A 22 4.40 -1.63 -9.17
CA THR A 22 5.00 -2.02 -10.45
C THR A 22 4.33 -3.30 -10.96
N GLU A 23 4.52 -3.60 -12.23
CA GLU A 23 3.97 -4.83 -12.81
C GLU A 23 4.52 -6.06 -12.08
N GLU A 24 5.79 -6.01 -11.70
CA GLU A 24 6.42 -7.08 -10.95
C GLU A 24 5.76 -7.25 -9.58
N GLU A 25 5.52 -6.15 -8.89
CA GLU A 25 4.86 -6.18 -7.57
C GLU A 25 3.44 -6.71 -7.66
N LYS A 26 2.70 -6.31 -8.69
CA LYS A 26 1.35 -6.81 -8.90
C LYS A 26 1.33 -8.31 -9.14
N SER A 27 2.23 -8.81 -9.98
CA SER A 27 2.34 -10.23 -10.23
C SER A 27 2.69 -11.01 -8.97
N LYS A 28 3.59 -10.46 -8.17
CA LYS A 28 4.01 -11.11 -6.93
C LYS A 28 2.89 -11.16 -5.92
N SER A 29 2.06 -10.12 -5.86
CA SER A 29 0.94 -10.08 -4.91
C SER A 29 -0.06 -11.19 -5.16
N GLU A 30 -0.20 -11.63 -6.39
CA GLU A 30 -1.13 -12.71 -6.74
C GLU A 30 -0.71 -14.07 -6.18
N THR A 31 0.56 -14.23 -5.81
CA THR A 31 1.07 -15.47 -5.23
C THR A 31 0.75 -15.60 -3.74
N TYR A 32 0.25 -14.54 -3.12
CA TYR A 32 -0.10 -14.51 -1.70
C TYR A 32 -1.61 -14.59 -1.53
N GLU A 33 -2.06 -15.35 -0.55
CA GLU A 33 -3.48 -15.44 -0.25
C GLU A 33 -4.02 -14.15 0.36
N ASP A 34 -3.18 -13.48 1.16
CA ASP A 34 -3.55 -12.30 1.89
C ASP A 34 -2.63 -11.16 1.46
N PHE A 35 -3.22 -10.02 1.09
CA PHE A 35 -2.43 -8.87 0.68
C PHE A 35 -1.54 -8.35 1.80
N GLU A 36 -1.97 -8.48 3.06
CA GLU A 36 -1.13 -8.09 4.19
C GLU A 36 0.17 -8.88 4.25
N ASP A 37 0.10 -10.19 3.95
CA ASP A 37 1.30 -11.02 3.92
C ASP A 37 2.26 -10.57 2.83
N PHE A 38 1.70 -10.19 1.68
CA PHE A 38 2.50 -9.62 0.60
C PHE A 38 3.17 -8.33 1.05
N MET A 39 2.44 -7.44 1.72
CA MET A 39 3.00 -6.19 2.24
C MET A 39 4.14 -6.45 3.21
N ARG A 40 3.95 -7.35 4.17
CA ARG A 40 4.98 -7.66 5.17
C ARG A 40 6.22 -8.28 4.56
N THR A 41 6.04 -9.13 3.58
CA THR A 41 7.15 -9.89 3.01
C THR A 41 7.90 -9.12 1.94
N GLU A 42 7.18 -8.40 1.08
CA GLU A 42 7.75 -7.80 -0.11
C GLU A 42 7.92 -6.28 -0.05
N LEU A 43 7.09 -5.59 0.71
CA LEU A 43 7.03 -4.14 0.64
C LEU A 43 7.57 -3.41 1.86
N GLU A 44 7.49 -3.99 3.05
CA GLU A 44 7.89 -3.30 4.28
C GLU A 44 9.32 -2.78 4.25
N ASP A 45 10.25 -3.63 3.88
CA ASP A 45 11.66 -3.22 3.83
C ASP A 45 11.94 -2.30 2.67
N LYS A 46 11.28 -2.54 1.55
CA LYS A 46 11.50 -1.76 0.33
C LYS A 46 11.05 -0.32 0.48
N TYR A 47 9.91 -0.10 1.14
CA TYR A 47 9.31 1.23 1.25
C TYR A 47 9.34 1.78 2.68
N GLU A 48 9.99 1.07 3.59
CA GLU A 48 10.27 1.54 4.94
C GLU A 48 9.02 1.89 5.75
N PHE A 49 8.11 0.92 5.87
CA PHE A 49 6.94 1.08 6.72
C PHE A 49 6.70 -0.21 7.50
N ARG A 50 5.79 -0.18 8.47
CA ARG A 50 5.38 -1.37 9.21
C ARG A 50 3.89 -1.61 9.03
N THR A 51 3.54 -2.76 8.50
CA THR A 51 2.15 -3.12 8.23
C THR A 51 1.27 -3.03 9.48
N SER A 52 1.84 -3.38 10.64
CA SER A 52 1.10 -3.33 11.90
C SER A 52 0.78 -1.91 12.37
N ASP A 53 1.50 -0.90 11.86
CA ASP A 53 1.36 0.49 12.28
C ASP A 53 0.51 1.33 11.32
N VAL A 54 0.05 0.75 10.24
CA VAL A 54 -0.67 1.49 9.20
C VAL A 54 -2.05 0.94 8.97
N CYS A 55 -2.94 1.81 8.51
CA CYS A 55 -4.21 1.44 7.92
C CYS A 55 -4.05 1.58 6.42
N PHE A 56 -4.51 0.60 5.64
CA PHE A 56 -4.26 0.64 4.20
C PHE A 56 -5.50 0.35 3.39
N MET A 57 -5.46 0.77 2.15
CA MET A 57 -6.43 0.37 1.14
C MET A 57 -5.73 0.19 -0.19
N THR A 58 -6.33 -0.61 -1.07
CA THR A 58 -5.85 -0.77 -2.43
C THR A 58 -6.93 -0.29 -3.39
N THR A 59 -6.50 0.25 -4.54
CA THR A 59 -7.45 0.72 -5.55
C THR A 59 -6.84 0.60 -6.94
N GLU A 60 -7.68 0.46 -7.94
CA GLU A 60 -7.24 0.48 -9.34
C GLU A 60 -6.90 1.89 -9.80
N ASN A 61 -7.71 2.86 -9.37
CA ASN A 61 -7.57 4.25 -9.77
C ASN A 61 -7.49 5.11 -8.52
N LEU A 62 -6.47 5.95 -8.45
CA LEU A 62 -6.29 6.82 -7.31
C LEU A 62 -6.97 8.16 -7.59
N ASP A 63 -7.84 8.57 -6.68
CA ASP A 63 -8.49 9.87 -6.72
C ASP A 63 -8.37 10.48 -5.34
N GLU A 64 -7.92 11.72 -5.27
CA GLU A 64 -7.71 12.41 -4.01
C GLU A 64 -8.62 13.62 -3.91
N ARG A 65 -9.17 13.82 -2.71
CA ARG A 65 -9.95 14.99 -2.41
C ARG A 65 -9.39 15.62 -1.15
N THR A 66 -9.10 16.91 -1.20
CA THR A 66 -8.55 17.65 -0.08
C THR A 66 -9.40 18.89 0.18
N TYR A 67 -9.49 19.28 1.46
CA TYR A 67 -10.26 20.45 1.87
C TYR A 67 -9.41 21.29 2.82
N ASN A 68 -9.49 22.59 2.64
CA ASN A 68 -8.87 23.56 3.59
C ASN A 68 -7.37 23.34 3.81
N ILE A 69 -6.65 23.00 2.74
CA ILE A 69 -5.22 22.81 2.83
C ILE A 69 -4.46 23.93 2.13
#